data_91743d3eefc1dcd09b8cb6bf1a7222e7
#
_entry.id   91743d3eefc1dcd09b8cb6bf1a7222e7
#
_cell.length_a   1.000
_cell.length_b   1.000
_cell.length_c   1.000
_cell.angle_alpha   90.00
_cell.angle_beta   90.00
_cell.angle_gamma   90.00
#
_symmetry.space_group_name_H-M   'P 1'
#
loop_
_entity.id
_entity.type
_entity.pdbx_description
1 polymer ?
#
loop_
_entity_poly.entity_id
_entity_poly.type
_entity_poly.pdbx_seq_one_letter_code
_entity_poly.pdbx_strand_id
1 'polypeptide(L)'
;MKKMTGKYIADYYKDMDVKVETNYGDGYGVVVTIDSGKPGKTVALRADFDGLSVQEDTGLPFKSENDGVMHACGHDGHTAYMLTLARALYELRNEWSGVVKIIHQPAEEIPPGGAKGMVKAGVLEGVDYVLGAHGMAQLEFGTIGCTVGPVMTGRQSFKLDIHGKGGHGSEPQMANDANVAASNDSF
;
A
#
# COMPACT_ATOMS: atom_id res chain seq x y z
N MET A 1 5.99 1.10 13.79
CA MET A 1 6.33 0.26 12.63
C MET A 1 6.61 1.07 11.37
N LYS A 2 5.66 1.75 10.72
CA LYS A 2 5.86 2.53 9.48
C LYS A 2 7.12 3.41 9.46
N LYS A 3 7.44 4.09 10.57
CA LYS A 3 8.64 4.93 10.70
C LYS A 3 9.95 4.12 10.60
N MET A 4 9.99 2.94 11.18
CA MET A 4 11.19 2.08 11.14
C MET A 4 11.39 1.51 9.74
N THR A 5 10.33 1.02 9.10
CA THR A 5 10.36 0.49 7.74
C THR A 5 10.77 1.57 6.74
N GLY A 6 10.16 2.76 6.81
CA GLY A 6 10.54 3.88 5.94
C GLY A 6 12.01 4.29 6.10
N LYS A 7 12.54 4.26 7.36
CA LYS A 7 13.96 4.48 7.60
C LYS A 7 14.83 3.38 7.00
N TYR A 8 14.46 2.12 7.17
CA TYR A 8 15.19 0.99 6.57
C TYR A 8 15.25 1.10 5.05
N ILE A 9 14.12 1.41 4.41
CA ILE A 9 14.04 1.65 2.97
C ILE A 9 14.98 2.79 2.56
N ALA A 10 14.94 3.93 3.22
CA ALA A 10 15.81 5.07 2.91
C ALA A 10 17.29 4.72 3.12
N ASP A 11 17.61 3.96 4.17
CA ASP A 11 18.98 3.53 4.48
C ASP A 11 19.54 2.58 3.41
N TYR A 12 18.71 1.78 2.74
CA TYR A 12 19.12 0.88 1.66
C TYR A 12 19.77 1.61 0.48
N TYR A 13 19.37 2.86 0.23
CA TYR A 13 19.86 3.66 -0.89
C TYR A 13 21.13 4.48 -0.59
N LYS A 14 21.68 4.39 0.63
CA LYS A 14 22.79 5.26 1.08
C LYS A 14 24.07 5.12 0.28
N ASP A 15 24.31 3.95 -0.32
CA ASP A 15 25.49 3.66 -1.14
C ASP A 15 25.26 3.89 -2.63
N MET A 16 24.10 4.41 -3.01
CA MET A 16 23.76 4.78 -4.38
C MET A 16 23.81 6.30 -4.53
N ASP A 17 24.34 6.76 -5.65
CA ASP A 17 24.27 8.18 -6.04
C ASP A 17 22.87 8.48 -6.63
N VAL A 18 21.87 8.62 -5.77
CA VAL A 18 20.47 8.86 -6.09
C VAL A 18 19.86 9.88 -5.13
N LYS A 19 18.85 10.61 -5.60
CA LYS A 19 18.10 11.52 -4.73
C LYS A 19 17.09 10.71 -3.91
N VAL A 20 17.21 10.74 -2.58
CA VAL A 20 16.26 10.12 -1.64
C VAL A 20 15.50 11.20 -0.88
N GLU A 21 14.19 11.20 -0.98
CA GLU A 21 13.29 12.11 -0.29
C GLU A 21 12.41 11.32 0.67
N THR A 22 12.42 11.72 1.93
CA THR A 22 11.63 11.08 2.99
C THR A 22 10.51 12.00 3.47
N ASN A 23 9.65 11.48 4.33
CA ASN A 23 8.52 12.22 4.91
C ASN A 23 7.45 12.66 3.91
N TYR A 24 7.30 11.95 2.80
CA TYR A 24 6.21 12.16 1.87
C TYR A 24 4.85 11.71 2.46
N GLY A 25 3.78 12.41 2.06
CA GLY A 25 2.42 12.10 2.47
C GLY A 25 2.18 12.43 3.93
N ASP A 26 1.91 11.44 4.75
CA ASP A 26 1.71 11.55 6.21
C ASP A 26 3.03 11.50 7.01
N GLY A 27 4.16 11.70 6.33
CA GLY A 27 5.49 11.75 6.93
C GLY A 27 6.23 10.41 6.94
N TYR A 28 5.75 9.37 6.27
CA TYR A 28 6.40 8.05 6.23
C TYR A 28 6.79 7.59 4.83
N GLY A 29 6.26 8.19 3.77
CA GLY A 29 6.59 7.85 2.39
C GLY A 29 8.05 8.13 2.05
N VAL A 30 8.63 7.31 1.19
CA VAL A 30 9.98 7.47 0.67
C VAL A 30 9.93 7.51 -0.85
N VAL A 31 10.57 8.49 -1.44
CA VAL A 31 10.67 8.66 -2.90
C VAL A 31 12.13 8.69 -3.29
N VAL A 32 12.48 7.87 -4.27
CA VAL A 32 13.85 7.80 -4.79
C VAL A 32 13.84 8.12 -6.27
N THR A 33 14.73 9.01 -6.68
CA THR A 33 14.87 9.40 -8.09
C THR A 33 16.19 8.89 -8.63
N ILE A 34 16.12 8.04 -9.63
CA ILE A 34 17.27 7.51 -10.38
C ILE A 34 17.23 8.19 -11.76
N ASP A 35 18.22 9.01 -12.04
CA ASP A 35 18.38 9.69 -13.32
C ASP A 35 19.47 8.99 -14.14
N SER A 36 19.15 8.63 -15.37
CA SER A 36 20.14 8.05 -16.32
C SER A 36 21.13 9.09 -16.86
N GLY A 37 20.85 10.37 -16.66
CA GLY A 37 21.58 11.47 -17.29
C GLY A 37 21.30 11.65 -18.79
N LYS A 38 20.35 10.89 -19.33
CA LYS A 38 19.96 10.93 -20.75
C LYS A 38 18.51 11.41 -20.89
N PRO A 39 18.19 12.22 -21.90
CA PRO A 39 16.81 12.65 -22.15
C PRO A 39 15.87 11.47 -22.34
N GLY A 40 14.67 11.53 -21.75
CA GLY A 40 13.67 10.46 -21.86
C GLY A 40 12.45 10.73 -20.99
N LYS A 41 11.61 9.72 -20.89
CA LYS A 41 10.38 9.74 -20.09
C LYS A 41 10.68 9.55 -18.61
N THR A 42 9.79 10.05 -17.76
CA THR A 42 9.79 9.77 -16.32
C THR A 42 8.77 8.68 -15.99
N VAL A 43 9.25 7.56 -15.48
CA VAL A 43 8.42 6.43 -15.06
C VAL A 43 8.47 6.32 -13.54
N ALA A 44 7.30 6.31 -12.90
CA ALA A 44 7.20 6.01 -11.48
C ALA A 44 6.88 4.53 -11.26
N LEU A 45 7.59 3.92 -10.34
CA LEU A 45 7.37 2.54 -9.89
C LEU A 45 6.89 2.57 -8.43
N ARG A 46 5.73 1.99 -8.13
CA ARG A 46 5.11 2.03 -6.81
C ARG A 46 5.15 0.68 -6.11
N ALA A 47 5.58 0.69 -4.87
CA ALA A 47 5.39 -0.40 -3.91
C ALA A 47 4.90 0.17 -2.58
N ASP A 48 3.99 -0.54 -1.93
CA ASP A 48 3.58 -0.28 -0.56
C ASP A 48 4.45 -1.04 0.44
N PHE A 49 4.40 -0.66 1.74
CA PHE A 49 5.23 -1.27 2.75
C PHE A 49 4.59 -1.38 4.14
N ASP A 50 3.28 -1.18 4.26
CA ASP A 50 2.60 -1.31 5.54
C ASP A 50 2.13 -2.74 5.81
N GLY A 51 2.00 -3.07 7.08
CA GLY A 51 1.43 -4.32 7.56
C GLY A 51 0.00 -4.11 8.08
N LEU A 52 -0.73 -5.20 8.16
CA LEU A 52 -2.10 -5.29 8.69
C LEU A 52 -2.11 -5.54 10.20
N SER A 53 -3.17 -5.06 10.87
CA SER A 53 -3.43 -5.35 12.28
C SER A 53 -4.05 -6.75 12.42
N VAL A 54 -3.26 -7.77 12.13
CA VAL A 54 -3.62 -9.19 12.17
C VAL A 54 -2.56 -9.95 12.95
N GLN A 55 -2.97 -10.84 13.85
CA GLN A 55 -2.03 -11.75 14.52
C GLN A 55 -1.57 -12.81 13.53
N GLU A 56 -0.27 -12.92 13.31
CA GLU A 56 0.29 -13.96 12.45
C GLU A 56 0.33 -15.31 13.17
N ASP A 57 -0.26 -16.32 12.56
CA ASP A 57 -0.30 -17.71 13.03
C ASP A 57 0.14 -18.70 11.93
N THR A 58 1.16 -18.31 11.17
CA THR A 58 1.68 -19.12 10.06
C THR A 58 2.61 -20.25 10.52
N GLY A 59 3.20 -20.12 11.70
CA GLY A 59 4.23 -21.04 12.18
C GLY A 59 5.56 -20.97 11.40
N LEU A 60 5.71 -20.02 10.47
CA LEU A 60 6.92 -19.88 9.67
C LEU A 60 8.10 -19.35 10.48
N PRO A 61 9.36 -19.73 10.16
CA PRO A 61 10.54 -19.28 10.90
C PRO A 61 10.81 -17.77 10.76
N PHE A 62 10.21 -17.12 9.78
CA PHE A 62 10.30 -15.68 9.51
C PHE A 62 8.98 -14.94 9.77
N LYS A 63 8.09 -15.49 10.58
CA LYS A 63 6.87 -14.81 10.99
C LYS A 63 7.15 -13.47 11.68
N SER A 64 6.15 -12.61 11.73
CA SER A 64 6.25 -11.33 12.43
C SER A 64 6.71 -11.50 13.88
N GLU A 65 7.66 -10.69 14.29
CA GLU A 65 8.10 -10.56 15.70
C GLU A 65 7.27 -9.52 16.48
N ASN A 66 6.31 -8.86 15.80
CA ASN A 66 5.44 -7.86 16.41
C ASN A 66 4.04 -8.46 16.60
N ASP A 67 3.63 -8.68 17.82
CA ASP A 67 2.29 -9.18 18.14
C ASP A 67 1.19 -8.31 17.55
N GLY A 68 0.18 -8.95 16.97
CA GLY A 68 -0.96 -8.29 16.36
C GLY A 68 -0.68 -7.58 15.05
N VAL A 69 0.47 -7.86 14.40
CA VAL A 69 0.82 -7.26 13.11
C VAL A 69 1.40 -8.31 12.17
N MET A 70 0.93 -8.32 10.93
CA MET A 70 1.36 -9.25 9.89
C MET A 70 1.42 -8.58 8.51
N HIS A 71 2.33 -8.99 7.66
CA HIS A 71 2.30 -8.70 6.22
C HIS A 71 1.37 -9.67 5.48
N ALA A 72 0.06 -9.65 5.83
CA ALA A 72 -0.93 -10.55 5.24
C ALA A 72 -1.32 -10.20 3.79
N CYS A 73 -0.92 -9.02 3.30
CA CYS A 73 -1.13 -8.59 1.91
C CYS A 73 0.15 -8.65 1.05
N GLY A 74 1.28 -9.09 1.62
CA GLY A 74 2.53 -9.29 0.89
C GLY A 74 3.34 -8.02 0.60
N HIS A 75 3.10 -6.92 1.32
CA HIS A 75 3.81 -5.65 1.11
C HIS A 75 5.30 -5.71 1.47
N ASP A 76 5.73 -6.66 2.29
CA ASP A 76 7.13 -6.99 2.51
C ASP A 76 7.80 -7.52 1.22
N GLY A 77 7.11 -8.40 0.49
CA GLY A 77 7.52 -8.86 -0.83
C GLY A 77 7.57 -7.71 -1.85
N HIS A 78 6.56 -6.81 -1.82
CA HIS A 78 6.56 -5.61 -2.68
C HIS A 78 7.75 -4.70 -2.39
N THR A 79 8.07 -4.49 -1.12
CA THR A 79 9.26 -3.73 -0.71
C THR A 79 10.53 -4.42 -1.21
N ALA A 80 10.66 -5.74 -1.02
CA ALA A 80 11.85 -6.50 -1.39
C ALA A 80 12.13 -6.47 -2.89
N TYR A 81 11.13 -6.75 -3.74
CA TYR A 81 11.32 -6.69 -5.19
C TYR A 81 11.63 -5.26 -5.67
N MET A 82 11.00 -4.25 -5.07
CA MET A 82 11.23 -2.86 -5.47
C MET A 82 12.63 -2.38 -5.12
N LEU A 83 13.17 -2.74 -3.95
CA LEU A 83 14.54 -2.43 -3.57
C LEU A 83 15.53 -3.10 -4.53
N THR A 84 15.30 -4.36 -4.87
CA THR A 84 16.14 -5.11 -5.82
C THR A 84 16.08 -4.52 -7.23
N LEU A 85 14.87 -4.18 -7.70
CA LEU A 85 14.66 -3.55 -9.00
C LEU A 85 15.33 -2.18 -9.07
N ALA A 86 15.20 -1.37 -8.02
CA ALA A 86 15.85 -0.06 -7.95
C ALA A 86 17.38 -0.18 -8.04
N ARG A 87 17.98 -1.17 -7.35
CA ARG A 87 19.41 -1.48 -7.43
C ARG A 87 19.82 -1.82 -8.85
N ALA A 88 19.11 -2.73 -9.50
CA ALA A 88 19.38 -3.13 -10.88
C ALA A 88 19.27 -1.94 -11.85
N LEU A 89 18.22 -1.13 -11.73
CA LEU A 89 18.05 0.07 -12.55
C LEU A 89 19.17 1.09 -12.34
N TYR A 90 19.63 1.26 -11.11
CA TYR A 90 20.77 2.12 -10.80
C TYR A 90 22.09 1.60 -11.43
N GLU A 91 22.37 0.33 -11.27
CA GLU A 91 23.59 -0.30 -11.83
C GLU A 91 23.61 -0.27 -13.36
N LEU A 92 22.43 -0.46 -13.99
CA LEU A 92 22.23 -0.45 -15.42
C LEU A 92 21.86 0.94 -15.99
N ARG A 93 22.05 2.02 -15.23
CA ARG A 93 21.57 3.36 -15.66
C ARG A 93 22.15 3.86 -16.98
N ASN A 94 23.26 3.29 -17.42
CA ASN A 94 23.86 3.59 -18.70
C ASN A 94 23.13 2.92 -19.89
N GLU A 95 22.29 1.92 -19.64
CA GLU A 95 21.60 1.11 -20.65
C GLU A 95 20.19 1.63 -20.99
N TRP A 96 19.68 2.61 -20.26
CA TRP A 96 18.37 3.20 -20.49
C TRP A 96 18.41 4.73 -20.48
N SER A 97 17.27 5.39 -20.80
CA SER A 97 17.14 6.85 -20.91
C SER A 97 15.95 7.36 -20.14
N GLY A 98 16.04 8.58 -19.58
CA GLY A 98 15.00 9.21 -18.81
C GLY A 98 15.23 9.08 -17.31
N VAL A 99 14.13 9.13 -16.53
CA VAL A 99 14.14 9.13 -15.06
C VAL A 99 13.22 8.03 -14.55
N VAL A 100 13.69 7.29 -13.56
CA VAL A 100 12.85 6.37 -12.77
C VAL A 100 12.64 6.95 -11.38
N LYS A 101 11.38 7.10 -10.99
CA LYS A 101 10.98 7.54 -9.66
C LYS A 101 10.40 6.36 -8.89
N ILE A 102 11.10 5.88 -7.86
CA ILE A 102 10.62 4.79 -7.01
C ILE A 102 9.78 5.39 -5.89
N ILE A 103 8.55 4.93 -5.74
CA ILE A 103 7.59 5.39 -4.73
C ILE A 103 7.34 4.27 -3.72
N HIS A 104 7.89 4.40 -2.52
CA HIS A 104 7.56 3.54 -1.40
C HIS A 104 6.42 4.18 -0.62
N GLN A 105 5.22 3.62 -0.77
CA GLN A 105 3.99 4.15 -0.19
C GLN A 105 3.69 3.53 1.17
N PRO A 106 3.45 4.34 2.21
CA PRO A 106 2.93 3.87 3.49
C PRO A 106 1.40 3.77 3.47
N ALA A 107 0.81 3.09 4.46
CA ALA A 107 -0.60 3.16 4.81
C ALA A 107 -1.57 2.90 3.63
N GLU A 108 -1.35 1.83 2.88
CA GLU A 108 -2.27 1.41 1.82
C GLU A 108 -3.58 0.89 2.44
N GLU A 109 -3.47 0.11 3.51
CA GLU A 109 -4.54 -0.65 4.14
C GLU A 109 -5.49 0.20 5.01
N ILE A 110 -5.06 1.38 5.42
CA ILE A 110 -5.80 2.21 6.40
C ILE A 110 -6.26 3.51 5.75
N PRO A 111 -7.58 3.75 5.59
CA PRO A 111 -8.09 5.03 5.09
C PRO A 111 -7.60 6.23 5.93
N PRO A 112 -7.34 7.39 5.30
CA PRO A 112 -7.58 7.74 3.89
C PRO A 112 -6.52 7.24 2.91
N GLY A 113 -5.55 6.46 3.35
CA GLY A 113 -4.46 5.91 2.56
C GLY A 113 -3.29 6.87 2.33
N GLY A 114 -2.06 6.35 2.34
CA GLY A 114 -0.85 7.17 2.15
C GLY A 114 -0.73 7.74 0.73
N ALA A 115 -1.32 7.09 -0.28
CA ALA A 115 -1.25 7.53 -1.66
C ALA A 115 -1.77 8.97 -1.87
N LYS A 116 -2.93 9.30 -1.27
CA LYS A 116 -3.53 10.65 -1.39
C LYS A 116 -2.61 11.74 -0.85
N GLY A 117 -1.99 11.48 0.30
CA GLY A 117 -1.02 12.40 0.90
C GLY A 117 0.20 12.60 0.02
N MET A 118 0.75 11.52 -0.54
CA MET A 118 1.91 11.57 -1.43
C MET A 118 1.60 12.30 -2.75
N VAL A 119 0.42 12.05 -3.35
CA VAL A 119 -0.01 12.77 -4.56
C VAL A 119 -0.17 14.26 -4.29
N LYS A 120 -0.81 14.62 -3.16
CA LYS A 120 -0.95 16.03 -2.74
C LYS A 120 0.41 16.71 -2.51
N ALA A 121 1.41 15.95 -2.08
CA ALA A 121 2.79 16.43 -1.90
C ALA A 121 3.59 16.49 -3.21
N GLY A 122 2.98 16.19 -4.37
CA GLY A 122 3.59 16.36 -5.69
C GLY A 122 4.40 15.16 -6.18
N VAL A 123 4.22 13.96 -5.61
CA VAL A 123 5.01 12.77 -5.99
C VAL A 123 4.90 12.42 -7.48
N LEU A 124 3.79 12.77 -8.12
CA LEU A 124 3.53 12.51 -9.54
C LEU A 124 3.85 13.70 -10.46
N GLU A 125 4.38 14.79 -9.93
CA GLU A 125 4.76 15.92 -10.78
C GLU A 125 5.87 15.52 -11.76
N GLY A 126 5.65 15.80 -13.06
CA GLY A 126 6.56 15.45 -14.14
C GLY A 126 6.66 13.96 -14.46
N VAL A 127 5.77 13.10 -13.92
CA VAL A 127 5.70 11.67 -14.22
C VAL A 127 4.84 11.42 -15.46
N ASP A 128 5.40 10.70 -16.45
CA ASP A 128 4.68 10.30 -17.67
C ASP A 128 3.85 9.02 -17.46
N TYR A 129 4.39 8.04 -16.72
CA TYR A 129 3.75 6.73 -16.49
C TYR A 129 3.94 6.27 -15.04
N VAL A 130 2.95 5.58 -14.51
CA VAL A 130 3.01 4.93 -13.20
C VAL A 130 2.76 3.44 -13.37
N LEU A 131 3.64 2.63 -12.81
CA LEU A 131 3.52 1.17 -12.78
C LEU A 131 3.55 0.68 -11.34
N GLY A 132 2.83 -0.40 -11.09
CA GLY A 132 2.86 -1.13 -9.83
C GLY A 132 2.58 -2.59 -10.09
N ALA A 133 3.03 -3.45 -9.19
CA ALA A 133 2.70 -4.86 -9.20
C ALA A 133 2.25 -5.28 -7.81
N HIS A 134 1.34 -6.26 -7.73
CA HIS A 134 0.84 -6.81 -6.48
C HIS A 134 0.98 -8.33 -6.49
N GLY A 135 1.45 -8.92 -5.40
CA GLY A 135 1.46 -10.37 -5.21
C GLY A 135 0.03 -10.90 -5.14
N MET A 136 -0.29 -11.91 -5.93
CA MET A 136 -1.64 -12.49 -6.02
C MET A 136 -1.56 -13.99 -5.72
N ALA A 137 -2.02 -14.40 -4.55
CA ALA A 137 -2.01 -15.81 -4.14
C ALA A 137 -2.89 -16.72 -5.00
N GLN A 138 -3.85 -16.16 -5.75
CA GLN A 138 -4.75 -16.89 -6.63
C GLN A 138 -4.17 -17.19 -8.01
N LEU A 139 -3.06 -16.54 -8.38
CA LEU A 139 -2.37 -16.82 -9.63
C LEU A 139 -1.43 -18.01 -9.48
N GLU A 140 -1.32 -18.82 -10.54
CA GLU A 140 -0.34 -19.90 -10.61
C GLU A 140 1.08 -19.33 -10.49
N PHE A 141 1.91 -20.01 -9.69
CA PHE A 141 3.31 -19.59 -9.49
C PHE A 141 4.06 -19.46 -10.81
N GLY A 142 4.79 -18.37 -10.98
CA GLY A 142 5.52 -18.07 -12.20
C GLY A 142 4.72 -17.35 -13.29
N THR A 143 3.44 -17.02 -13.02
CA THR A 143 2.60 -16.25 -13.96
C THR A 143 2.55 -14.77 -13.60
N ILE A 144 2.30 -13.93 -14.62
CA ILE A 144 2.05 -12.50 -14.47
C ILE A 144 0.71 -12.20 -15.10
N GLY A 145 -0.22 -11.67 -14.31
CA GLY A 145 -1.51 -11.17 -14.79
C GLY A 145 -1.37 -9.73 -15.28
N CYS A 146 -1.76 -9.47 -16.53
CA CYS A 146 -1.85 -8.12 -17.08
C CYS A 146 -3.11 -8.02 -17.94
N THR A 147 -3.94 -7.02 -17.68
CA THR A 147 -5.21 -6.83 -18.37
C THR A 147 -5.34 -5.39 -18.85
N VAL A 148 -5.89 -5.22 -20.06
CA VAL A 148 -6.24 -3.89 -20.60
C VAL A 148 -7.58 -3.45 -20.00
N GLY A 149 -7.62 -2.26 -19.42
CA GLY A 149 -8.81 -1.69 -18.81
C GLY A 149 -8.77 -1.69 -17.28
N PRO A 150 -9.91 -1.50 -16.60
CA PRO A 150 -9.99 -1.50 -15.14
C PRO A 150 -9.64 -2.86 -14.55
N VAL A 151 -8.69 -2.91 -13.61
CA VAL A 151 -8.28 -4.12 -12.88
C VAL A 151 -8.62 -4.06 -11.39
N MET A 152 -8.95 -2.87 -10.88
CA MET A 152 -9.29 -2.65 -9.47
C MET A 152 -10.70 -2.11 -9.33
N THR A 153 -11.39 -2.53 -8.29
CA THR A 153 -12.69 -1.96 -7.89
C THR A 153 -12.49 -0.74 -6.99
N GLY A 154 -13.53 0.08 -6.87
CA GLY A 154 -13.57 1.15 -5.87
C GLY A 154 -13.85 0.56 -4.48
N ARG A 155 -13.28 1.18 -3.43
CA ARG A 155 -13.60 0.89 -2.03
C ARG A 155 -14.27 2.11 -1.40
N GLN A 156 -15.39 1.86 -0.73
CA GLN A 156 -16.08 2.86 0.08
C GLN A 156 -16.38 2.26 1.45
N SER A 157 -16.09 3.00 2.52
CA SER A 157 -16.36 2.56 3.89
C SER A 157 -17.36 3.51 4.52
N PHE A 158 -18.34 2.98 5.23
CA PHE A 158 -19.30 3.74 6.02
C PHE A 158 -19.47 3.10 7.39
N LYS A 159 -19.97 3.88 8.34
CA LYS A 159 -20.35 3.41 9.68
C LYS A 159 -21.84 3.66 9.82
N LEU A 160 -22.58 2.62 10.22
CA LEU A 160 -24.00 2.70 10.53
C LEU A 160 -24.19 2.49 12.03
N ASP A 161 -24.74 3.47 12.71
CA ASP A 161 -25.12 3.39 14.11
C ASP A 161 -26.66 3.31 14.20
N ILE A 162 -27.20 2.19 14.67
CA ILE A 162 -28.62 1.94 14.82
C ILE A 162 -29.00 2.08 16.30
N HIS A 163 -29.85 3.06 16.60
CA HIS A 163 -30.31 3.35 17.93
C HIS A 163 -31.71 2.76 18.17
N GLY A 164 -31.77 1.70 18.97
CA GLY A 164 -33.02 1.08 19.38
C GLY A 164 -33.56 1.65 20.68
N LYS A 165 -34.78 1.18 21.04
CA LYS A 165 -35.41 1.40 22.35
C LYS A 165 -35.75 0.06 22.95
N GLY A 166 -35.22 -0.22 24.14
CA GLY A 166 -35.54 -1.45 24.89
C GLY A 166 -37.00 -1.48 25.34
N GLY A 167 -37.53 -2.69 25.52
CA GLY A 167 -38.87 -2.94 26.01
C GLY A 167 -38.97 -4.29 26.68
N HIS A 168 -40.14 -4.60 27.27
CA HIS A 168 -40.40 -5.89 27.91
C HIS A 168 -40.56 -6.97 26.83
N GLY A 169 -40.00 -8.16 27.05
CA GLY A 169 -39.99 -9.24 26.02
C GLY A 169 -41.37 -9.72 25.59
N SER A 170 -42.43 -9.58 26.47
CA SER A 170 -43.81 -9.89 26.12
C SER A 170 -44.55 -8.74 25.43
N GLU A 171 -43.93 -7.57 25.26
CA GLU A 171 -44.53 -6.36 24.68
C GLU A 171 -43.59 -5.77 23.60
N PRO A 172 -43.21 -6.56 22.57
CA PRO A 172 -42.23 -6.13 21.55
C PRO A 172 -42.72 -4.91 20.77
N GLN A 173 -44.03 -4.69 20.67
CA GLN A 173 -44.63 -3.52 20.02
C GLN A 173 -44.33 -2.20 20.73
N MET A 174 -43.86 -2.23 21.96
CA MET A 174 -43.50 -1.04 22.74
C MET A 174 -42.00 -0.73 22.66
N ALA A 175 -41.22 -1.57 21.97
CA ALA A 175 -39.81 -1.44 21.75
C ALA A 175 -39.48 -1.07 20.30
N ASN A 176 -38.27 -0.57 20.05
CA ASN A 176 -37.68 -0.50 18.72
C ASN A 176 -36.42 -1.37 18.72
N ASP A 177 -36.52 -2.57 18.13
CA ASP A 177 -35.42 -3.53 18.12
C ASP A 177 -34.38 -3.13 17.04
N ALA A 178 -33.19 -2.73 17.49
CA ALA A 178 -32.09 -2.35 16.62
C ALA A 178 -31.57 -3.52 15.76
N ASN A 179 -31.69 -4.78 16.26
CA ASN A 179 -31.27 -5.95 15.50
C ASN A 179 -32.24 -6.24 14.35
N VAL A 180 -33.55 -6.06 14.59
CA VAL A 180 -34.56 -6.18 13.52
C VAL A 180 -34.36 -5.10 12.46
N ALA A 181 -34.10 -3.85 12.87
CA ALA A 181 -33.78 -2.77 11.94
C ALA A 181 -32.52 -3.11 11.12
N ALA A 182 -31.44 -3.55 11.77
CA ALA A 182 -30.20 -3.92 11.10
C ALA A 182 -30.37 -5.09 10.10
N SER A 183 -31.25 -6.05 10.42
CA SER A 183 -31.46 -7.23 9.57
C SER A 183 -32.32 -6.93 8.33
N ASN A 184 -33.10 -5.86 8.35
CA ASN A 184 -33.96 -5.44 7.23
C ASN A 184 -33.25 -4.51 6.23
N ASP A 185 -32.12 -3.91 6.62
CA ASP A 185 -31.27 -3.17 5.69
C ASP A 185 -30.44 -4.15 4.86
N SER A 186 -31.00 -4.60 3.74
CA SER A 186 -30.25 -5.32 2.71
C SER A 186 -29.41 -4.31 1.94
N PHE A 187 -28.10 -4.37 2.15
CA PHE A 187 -27.07 -3.62 1.42
C PHE A 187 -26.73 -4.29 0.09
#